data_2380134b8f182d889f4818a36740a85f
#
_entry.id   2380134b8f182d889f4818a36740a85f
#
_cell.length_a   1.000
_cell.length_b   1.000
_cell.length_c   1.000
_cell.angle_alpha   90.00
_cell.angle_beta   90.00
_cell.angle_gamma   90.00
#
_symmetry.space_group_name_H-M   'P 1'
#
loop_
_entity.id
_entity.type
_entity.pdbx_description
1 polymer ?
#
loop_
_entity_poly.entity_id
_entity_poly.type
_entity_poly.pdbx_seq_one_letter_code
_entity_poly.pdbx_strand_id
1 'polypeptide(L)'
;MRERIEALIRDYQKNKMELKCLEHQIRNFRGISENEMIDTMYFTQPEGERVQTSGVSDKTAKIAMSYRERMDAMNEEWYQHLEKQYFALAEEISFFESAVKALPGKMGEIMQDMIFSQASWDELADKHFVGRTTIWRYRQKAIDERVVLYEKHEAEMTAYMLS
;
A
#
# COMPACT_ATOMS: atom_id res chain seq x y z
N MET A 1 -18.39 -2.23 5.30
CA MET A 1 -18.05 -1.04 4.50
C MET A 1 -17.80 0.22 5.33
N ARG A 2 -18.66 0.62 6.26
CA ARG A 2 -18.50 1.84 7.08
C ARG A 2 -17.13 1.93 7.78
N GLU A 3 -16.71 0.89 8.48
CA GLU A 3 -15.42 0.82 9.17
C GLU A 3 -14.22 1.03 8.23
N ARG A 4 -14.32 0.53 6.99
CA ARG A 4 -13.30 0.74 5.95
C ARG A 4 -13.17 2.22 5.59
N ILE A 5 -14.28 2.91 5.41
CA ILE A 5 -14.27 4.35 5.08
C ILE A 5 -13.75 5.16 6.25
N GLU A 6 -14.15 4.84 7.48
CA GLU A 6 -13.61 5.50 8.68
C GLU A 6 -12.10 5.29 8.82
N ALA A 7 -11.60 4.10 8.51
CA ALA A 7 -10.17 3.81 8.47
C ALA A 7 -9.45 4.61 7.37
N LEU A 8 -10.02 4.72 6.17
CA LEU A 8 -9.45 5.52 5.08
C LEU A 8 -9.36 7.01 5.47
N ILE A 9 -10.38 7.55 6.14
CA ILE A 9 -10.36 8.94 6.64
C ILE A 9 -9.25 9.11 7.68
N ARG A 10 -9.17 8.21 8.65
CA ARG A 10 -8.18 8.27 9.75
C ARG A 10 -6.75 8.11 9.24
N ASP A 11 -6.53 7.15 8.36
CA ASP A 11 -5.20 6.71 7.95
C ASP A 11 -4.75 7.33 6.62
N TYR A 12 -5.50 8.28 6.06
CA TYR A 12 -5.24 8.89 4.75
C TYR A 12 -3.80 9.38 4.58
N GLN A 13 -3.29 10.15 5.53
CA GLN A 13 -1.92 10.70 5.44
C GLN A 13 -0.86 9.61 5.56
N LYS A 14 -1.10 8.60 6.40
CA LYS A 14 -0.24 7.43 6.52
C LYS A 14 -0.18 6.67 5.20
N ASN A 15 -1.33 6.44 4.58
CA ASN A 15 -1.43 5.75 3.29
C ASN A 15 -0.73 6.53 2.17
N LYS A 16 -0.85 7.87 2.16
CA LYS A 16 -0.11 8.74 1.22
C LYS A 16 1.40 8.65 1.41
N MET A 17 1.87 8.56 2.65
CA MET A 17 3.29 8.39 2.95
C MET A 17 3.78 7.00 2.52
N GLU A 18 3.00 5.95 2.79
CA GLU A 18 3.29 4.58 2.37
C GLU A 18 3.40 4.46 0.85
N LEU A 19 2.49 5.11 0.11
CA LEU A 19 2.55 5.17 -1.34
C LEU A 19 3.85 5.80 -1.84
N LYS A 20 4.30 6.89 -1.22
CA LYS A 20 5.58 7.54 -1.56
C LYS A 20 6.78 6.63 -1.23
N CYS A 21 6.71 5.90 -0.13
CA CYS A 21 7.76 4.93 0.24
C CYS A 21 7.86 3.80 -0.78
N LEU A 22 6.72 3.23 -1.21
CA LEU A 22 6.67 2.21 -2.26
C LEU A 22 7.20 2.74 -3.58
N GLU A 23 6.81 3.94 -3.98
CA GLU A 23 7.32 4.59 -5.18
C GLU A 23 8.85 4.75 -5.13
N HIS A 24 9.39 5.19 -3.99
CA HIS A 24 10.83 5.32 -3.79
C HIS A 24 11.54 3.96 -3.87
N GLN A 25 10.98 2.93 -3.25
CA GLN A 25 11.54 1.57 -3.30
C GLN A 25 11.57 1.02 -4.74
N ILE A 26 10.50 1.21 -5.51
CA ILE A 26 10.43 0.77 -6.91
C ILE A 26 11.44 1.52 -7.77
N ARG A 27 11.53 2.85 -7.64
CA ARG A 27 12.47 3.69 -8.43
C ARG A 27 13.93 3.39 -8.13
N ASN A 28 14.26 3.02 -6.89
CA ASN A 28 15.62 2.75 -6.44
C ASN A 28 15.87 1.26 -6.22
N PHE A 29 15.08 0.41 -6.86
CA PHE A 29 15.20 -1.03 -6.71
C PHE A 29 16.57 -1.53 -7.18
N ARG A 30 17.32 -2.13 -6.26
CA ARG A 30 18.65 -2.70 -6.52
C ARG A 30 18.69 -4.21 -6.42
N GLY A 31 17.58 -4.82 -5.99
CA GLY A 31 17.52 -6.24 -5.68
C GLY A 31 18.22 -6.61 -4.37
N ILE A 32 18.20 -7.89 -4.07
CA ILE A 32 18.91 -8.48 -2.93
C ILE A 32 20.39 -8.61 -3.33
N SER A 33 21.30 -8.16 -2.47
CA SER A 33 22.73 -8.28 -2.72
C SER A 33 23.21 -9.73 -2.53
N GLU A 34 24.31 -10.08 -3.22
CA GLU A 34 24.94 -11.41 -3.07
C GLU A 34 25.28 -11.72 -1.61
N ASN A 35 25.74 -10.74 -0.85
CA ASN A 35 26.11 -10.91 0.57
C ASN A 35 24.88 -11.22 1.44
N GLU A 36 23.77 -10.51 1.26
CA GLU A 36 22.53 -10.76 2.01
C GLU A 36 21.98 -12.17 1.73
N MET A 37 22.13 -12.63 0.51
CA MET A 37 21.67 -13.96 0.12
C MET A 37 22.58 -15.06 0.67
N ILE A 38 23.90 -14.84 0.69
CA ILE A 38 24.88 -15.74 1.30
C ILE A 38 24.61 -15.87 2.79
N ASP A 39 24.37 -14.77 3.51
CA ASP A 39 24.03 -14.78 4.91
C ASP A 39 22.76 -15.57 5.19
N THR A 40 21.74 -15.42 4.36
CA THR A 40 20.49 -16.18 4.49
C THR A 40 20.70 -17.68 4.29
N MET A 41 21.58 -18.08 3.37
CA MET A 41 21.92 -19.47 3.13
C MET A 41 22.70 -20.11 4.28
N TYR A 42 23.57 -19.34 4.94
CA TYR A 42 24.32 -19.85 6.12
C TYR A 42 23.41 -20.14 7.32
N PHE A 43 22.32 -19.40 7.48
CA PHE A 43 21.35 -19.62 8.55
C PHE A 43 20.38 -20.79 8.30
N THR A 44 20.29 -21.28 7.08
CA THR A 44 19.36 -22.36 6.69
C THR A 44 20.00 -23.73 6.55
N GLN A 45 21.32 -23.86 6.70
CA GLN A 45 21.97 -25.17 6.67
C GLN A 45 21.96 -25.82 8.06
N PRO A 46 21.42 -27.06 8.20
CA PRO A 46 21.64 -27.84 9.41
C PRO A 46 23.13 -28.21 9.47
N GLU A 47 23.70 -28.15 10.67
CA GLU A 47 25.07 -28.59 10.96
C GLU A 47 25.27 -30.05 10.52
N GLY A 48 25.98 -30.24 9.41
CA GLY A 48 26.33 -31.54 8.88
C GLY A 48 27.66 -31.50 8.13
N GLU A 49 28.63 -32.20 8.70
CA GLU A 49 29.95 -32.61 8.24
C GLU A 49 30.59 -31.90 7.01
N ARG A 50 31.71 -31.21 7.28
CA ARG A 50 32.67 -30.72 6.29
C ARG A 50 33.40 -31.89 5.64
N VAL A 51 33.06 -32.21 4.40
CA VAL A 51 33.92 -33.02 3.55
C VAL A 51 34.77 -32.08 2.70
N GLN A 52 36.07 -32.01 2.97
CA GLN A 52 37.06 -31.36 2.12
C GLN A 52 37.26 -32.21 0.87
N THR A 53 36.91 -31.69 -0.31
CA THR A 53 37.39 -32.20 -1.58
C THR A 53 38.01 -31.05 -2.39
N SER A 54 39.30 -31.15 -2.60
CA SER A 54 40.12 -30.30 -3.47
C SER A 54 39.80 -30.61 -4.94
N GLY A 55 39.19 -29.64 -5.61
CA GLY A 55 38.98 -29.67 -7.06
C GLY A 55 37.85 -28.69 -7.41
N VAL A 56 38.15 -27.65 -8.21
CA VAL A 56 37.10 -26.80 -8.80
C VAL A 56 36.32 -27.70 -9.75
N SER A 57 35.30 -28.37 -9.22
CA SER A 57 34.48 -29.30 -9.96
C SER A 57 33.36 -28.57 -10.68
N ASP A 58 32.90 -29.09 -11.80
CA ASP A 58 31.67 -28.77 -12.54
C ASP A 58 30.48 -28.52 -11.61
N LYS A 59 30.51 -29.08 -10.41
CA LYS A 59 29.52 -28.96 -9.36
C LYS A 59 29.48 -27.54 -8.74
N THR A 60 30.65 -26.90 -8.57
CA THR A 60 30.75 -25.54 -8.04
C THR A 60 30.24 -24.51 -9.07
N ALA A 61 30.55 -24.73 -10.34
CA ALA A 61 30.03 -23.90 -11.44
C ALA A 61 28.51 -24.03 -11.57
N LYS A 62 27.95 -25.23 -11.47
CA LYS A 62 26.50 -25.49 -11.49
C LYS A 62 25.78 -24.88 -10.28
N ILE A 63 26.40 -24.95 -9.11
CA ILE A 63 25.87 -24.32 -7.90
C ILE A 63 25.86 -22.78 -8.05
N ALA A 64 26.94 -22.20 -8.59
CA ALA A 64 27.00 -20.75 -8.82
C ALA A 64 26.00 -20.27 -9.87
N MET A 65 25.76 -21.03 -10.94
CA MET A 65 24.74 -20.72 -11.95
C MET A 65 23.34 -20.84 -11.38
N SER A 66 23.05 -21.90 -10.66
CA SER A 66 21.75 -22.11 -9.98
C SER A 66 21.49 -21.03 -8.91
N TYR A 67 22.54 -20.50 -8.30
CA TYR A 67 22.49 -19.41 -7.34
C TYR A 67 22.06 -18.08 -8.00
N ARG A 68 22.68 -17.72 -9.14
CA ARG A 68 22.30 -16.52 -9.89
C ARG A 68 20.86 -16.58 -10.40
N GLU A 69 20.45 -17.70 -10.95
CA GLU A 69 19.08 -17.91 -11.42
C GLU A 69 18.06 -17.73 -10.29
N ARG A 70 18.36 -18.25 -9.09
CA ARG A 70 17.49 -18.07 -7.91
C ARG A 70 17.46 -16.63 -7.44
N MET A 71 18.58 -15.94 -7.43
CA MET A 71 18.66 -14.54 -7.05
C MET A 71 17.87 -13.65 -8.01
N ASP A 72 18.00 -13.89 -9.31
CA ASP A 72 17.25 -13.16 -10.34
C ASP A 72 15.75 -13.40 -10.20
N ALA A 73 15.33 -14.65 -9.97
CA ALA A 73 13.93 -14.99 -9.74
C ALA A 73 13.36 -14.33 -8.47
N MET A 74 14.11 -14.35 -7.36
CA MET A 74 13.68 -13.69 -6.12
C MET A 74 13.60 -12.18 -6.27
N ASN A 75 14.53 -11.56 -6.99
CA ASN A 75 14.50 -10.13 -7.28
C ASN A 75 13.30 -9.76 -8.13
N GLU A 76 12.96 -10.55 -9.14
CA GLU A 76 11.79 -10.35 -9.98
C GLU A 76 10.48 -10.50 -9.17
N GLU A 77 10.37 -11.53 -8.35
CA GLU A 77 9.21 -11.74 -7.47
C GLU A 77 9.03 -10.60 -6.48
N TRP A 78 10.13 -10.13 -5.88
CA TRP A 78 10.10 -9.00 -4.95
C TRP A 78 9.69 -7.70 -5.63
N TYR A 79 10.23 -7.42 -6.81
CA TYR A 79 9.86 -6.26 -7.60
C TYR A 79 8.37 -6.27 -7.97
N GLN A 80 7.86 -7.40 -8.47
CA GLN A 80 6.44 -7.57 -8.78
C GLN A 80 5.54 -7.42 -7.55
N HIS A 81 6.00 -7.87 -6.39
CA HIS A 81 5.28 -7.69 -5.13
C HIS A 81 5.16 -6.21 -4.76
N LEU A 82 6.25 -5.44 -4.87
CA LEU A 82 6.23 -3.99 -4.65
C LEU A 82 5.31 -3.27 -5.63
N GLU A 83 5.33 -3.62 -6.91
CA GLU A 83 4.44 -3.06 -7.91
C GLU A 83 2.97 -3.34 -7.59
N LYS A 84 2.62 -4.56 -7.23
CA LYS A 84 1.25 -4.92 -6.84
C LYS A 84 0.77 -4.11 -5.64
N GLN A 85 1.60 -3.97 -4.62
CA GLN A 85 1.26 -3.15 -3.45
C GLN A 85 1.06 -1.68 -3.83
N TYR A 86 1.97 -1.13 -4.65
CA TYR A 86 1.88 0.24 -5.12
C TYR A 86 0.60 0.50 -5.89
N PHE A 87 0.28 -0.33 -6.89
CA PHE A 87 -0.92 -0.12 -7.70
C PHE A 87 -2.20 -0.28 -6.90
N ALA A 88 -2.28 -1.28 -6.02
CA ALA A 88 -3.45 -1.48 -5.16
C ALA A 88 -3.69 -0.28 -4.23
N LEU A 89 -2.64 0.22 -3.59
CA LEU A 89 -2.73 1.38 -2.70
C LEU A 89 -3.01 2.68 -3.46
N ALA A 90 -2.39 2.87 -4.63
CA ALA A 90 -2.61 4.03 -5.48
C ALA A 90 -4.05 4.11 -5.99
N GLU A 91 -4.61 2.97 -6.39
CA GLU A 91 -6.01 2.87 -6.83
C GLU A 91 -6.98 3.17 -5.69
N GLU A 92 -6.76 2.58 -4.51
CA GLU A 92 -7.60 2.84 -3.33
C GLU A 92 -7.57 4.31 -2.91
N ILE A 93 -6.39 4.93 -2.86
CA ILE A 93 -6.25 6.36 -2.52
C ILE A 93 -6.92 7.23 -3.59
N SER A 94 -6.70 6.95 -4.87
CA SER A 94 -7.28 7.71 -5.98
C SER A 94 -8.80 7.66 -5.98
N PHE A 95 -9.37 6.47 -5.77
CA PHE A 95 -10.81 6.30 -5.65
C PHE A 95 -11.37 7.05 -4.44
N PHE A 96 -10.70 6.95 -3.28
CA PHE A 96 -11.10 7.66 -2.08
C PHE A 96 -11.05 9.19 -2.26
N GLU A 97 -9.97 9.74 -2.83
CA GLU A 97 -9.86 11.16 -3.10
C GLU A 97 -10.96 11.66 -4.02
N SER A 98 -11.25 10.94 -5.09
CA SER A 98 -12.33 11.31 -6.02
C SER A 98 -13.70 11.20 -5.35
N ALA A 99 -13.92 10.18 -4.51
CA ALA A 99 -15.15 10.02 -3.75
C ALA A 99 -15.37 11.17 -2.75
N VAL A 100 -14.32 11.65 -2.09
CA VAL A 100 -14.38 12.81 -1.17
C VAL A 100 -14.63 14.11 -1.93
N LYS A 101 -13.94 14.32 -3.05
CA LYS A 101 -14.11 15.51 -3.90
C LYS A 101 -15.51 15.60 -4.53
N ALA A 102 -16.17 14.48 -4.73
CA ALA A 102 -17.53 14.40 -5.26
C ALA A 102 -18.63 14.69 -4.21
N LEU A 103 -18.28 14.90 -2.94
CA LEU A 103 -19.23 15.31 -1.93
C LEU A 103 -19.76 16.74 -2.21
N PRO A 104 -21.09 16.96 -2.10
CA PRO A 104 -21.66 18.24 -2.48
C PRO A 104 -21.53 19.32 -1.39
N GLY A 105 -21.45 20.59 -1.84
CA GLY A 105 -21.60 21.78 -1.02
C GLY A 105 -20.67 21.87 0.18
N LYS A 106 -21.14 22.47 1.24
CA LYS A 106 -20.35 22.73 2.46
C LYS A 106 -19.85 21.47 3.15
N MET A 107 -20.60 20.37 3.05
CA MET A 107 -20.18 19.08 3.55
C MET A 107 -18.90 18.61 2.83
N GLY A 108 -18.85 18.75 1.51
CA GLY A 108 -17.67 18.40 0.71
C GLY A 108 -16.45 19.25 1.09
N GLU A 109 -16.61 20.55 1.22
CA GLU A 109 -15.54 21.47 1.62
C GLU A 109 -14.96 21.11 2.99
N ILE A 110 -15.81 20.87 3.97
CA ILE A 110 -15.39 20.48 5.33
C ILE A 110 -14.67 19.15 5.32
N MET A 111 -15.15 18.16 4.57
CA MET A 111 -14.51 16.86 4.49
C MET A 111 -13.15 16.92 3.79
N GLN A 112 -13.02 17.74 2.74
CA GLN A 112 -11.74 17.96 2.06
C GLN A 112 -10.72 18.63 2.99
N ASP A 113 -11.13 19.67 3.71
CA ASP A 113 -10.25 20.33 4.69
C ASP A 113 -9.86 19.39 5.84
N MET A 114 -10.79 18.58 6.34
CA MET A 114 -10.53 17.60 7.40
C MET A 114 -9.51 16.54 6.96
N ILE A 115 -9.65 16.00 5.76
CA ILE A 115 -8.88 14.84 5.29
C ILE A 115 -7.58 15.28 4.62
N PHE A 116 -7.66 16.23 3.68
CA PHE A 116 -6.50 16.59 2.85
C PHE A 116 -5.62 17.64 3.52
N SER A 117 -6.21 18.60 4.22
CA SER A 117 -5.49 19.67 4.92
C SER A 117 -5.22 19.35 6.39
N GLN A 118 -5.75 18.25 6.91
CA GLN A 118 -5.63 17.86 8.33
C GLN A 118 -6.11 18.94 9.31
N ALA A 119 -7.10 19.73 8.92
CA ALA A 119 -7.65 20.77 9.77
C ALA A 119 -8.29 20.16 11.03
N SER A 120 -7.97 20.75 12.18
CA SER A 120 -8.59 20.39 13.46
C SER A 120 -10.06 20.78 13.48
N TRP A 121 -10.83 20.22 14.41
CA TRP A 121 -12.25 20.55 14.56
C TRP A 121 -12.48 22.02 14.88
N ASP A 122 -11.57 22.66 15.60
CA ASP A 122 -11.63 24.08 15.91
C ASP A 122 -11.35 24.93 14.67
N GLU A 123 -10.31 24.60 13.90
CA GLU A 123 -10.01 25.27 12.64
C GLU A 123 -11.15 25.13 11.62
N LEU A 124 -11.78 23.94 11.56
CA LEU A 124 -12.96 23.73 10.70
C LEU A 124 -14.16 24.56 11.14
N ALA A 125 -14.41 24.61 12.46
CA ALA A 125 -15.50 25.41 13.04
C ALA A 125 -15.33 26.90 12.71
N ASP A 126 -14.13 27.43 12.90
CA ASP A 126 -13.79 28.82 12.63
C ASP A 126 -13.82 29.14 11.12
N LYS A 127 -13.21 28.30 10.30
CA LYS A 127 -13.14 28.51 8.84
C LYS A 127 -14.52 28.47 8.17
N HIS A 128 -15.34 27.53 8.57
CA HIS A 128 -16.65 27.29 7.95
C HIS A 128 -17.83 27.96 8.67
N PHE A 129 -17.57 28.66 9.77
CA PHE A 129 -18.60 29.32 10.61
C PHE A 129 -19.70 28.36 11.05
N VAL A 130 -19.33 27.19 11.54
CA VAL A 130 -20.24 26.14 12.01
C VAL A 130 -19.77 25.57 13.34
N GLY A 131 -20.72 25.05 14.14
CA GLY A 131 -20.38 24.38 15.39
C GLY A 131 -19.78 22.97 15.18
N ARG A 132 -19.02 22.47 16.17
CA ARG A 132 -18.45 21.13 16.17
C ARG A 132 -19.50 20.04 15.95
N THR A 133 -20.70 20.19 16.50
CA THR A 133 -21.83 19.25 16.30
C THR A 133 -22.23 19.18 14.83
N THR A 134 -22.22 20.31 14.12
CA THR A 134 -22.54 20.38 12.69
C THR A 134 -21.46 19.68 11.87
N ILE A 135 -20.17 19.87 12.21
CA ILE A 135 -19.05 19.17 11.58
C ILE A 135 -19.20 17.67 11.77
N TRP A 136 -19.53 17.22 12.98
CA TRP A 136 -19.79 15.82 13.26
C TRP A 136 -20.91 15.24 12.41
N ARG A 137 -22.04 15.98 12.30
CA ARG A 137 -23.17 15.56 11.45
C ARG A 137 -22.79 15.45 9.98
N TYR A 138 -22.05 16.41 9.46
CA TYR A 138 -21.54 16.37 8.09
C TYR A 138 -20.62 15.18 7.86
N ARG A 139 -19.72 14.90 8.80
CA ARG A 139 -18.85 13.73 8.75
C ARG A 139 -19.65 12.42 8.71
N GLN A 140 -20.65 12.26 9.57
CA GLN A 140 -21.50 11.06 9.57
C GLN A 140 -22.25 10.90 8.25
N LYS A 141 -22.86 11.98 7.77
CA LYS A 141 -23.58 11.97 6.49
C LYS A 141 -22.67 11.65 5.30
N ALA A 142 -21.47 12.23 5.27
CA ALA A 142 -20.49 11.95 4.23
C ALA A 142 -20.06 10.48 4.23
N ILE A 143 -19.85 9.89 5.40
CA ILE A 143 -19.54 8.46 5.53
C ILE A 143 -20.69 7.62 4.98
N ASP A 144 -21.93 7.91 5.36
CA ASP A 144 -23.10 7.15 4.89
C ASP A 144 -23.26 7.23 3.37
N GLU A 145 -23.10 8.40 2.77
CA GLU A 145 -23.13 8.57 1.32
C GLU A 145 -21.98 7.81 0.62
N ARG A 146 -20.81 7.75 1.23
CA ARG A 146 -19.65 7.00 0.65
C ARG A 146 -19.81 5.50 0.82
N VAL A 147 -20.48 5.02 1.88
CA VAL A 147 -20.83 3.60 2.01
C VAL A 147 -21.60 3.12 0.77
N VAL A 148 -22.63 3.83 0.38
CA VAL A 148 -23.45 3.47 -0.81
C VAL A 148 -22.60 3.47 -2.08
N LEU A 149 -21.71 4.45 -2.26
CA LEU A 149 -20.83 4.52 -3.42
C LEU A 149 -19.86 3.34 -3.49
N TYR A 150 -19.25 2.99 -2.37
CA TYR A 150 -18.28 1.90 -2.28
C TYR A 150 -18.94 0.53 -2.48
N GLU A 151 -20.12 0.31 -1.89
CA GLU A 151 -20.90 -0.94 -2.08
C GLU A 151 -21.28 -1.14 -3.55
N LYS A 152 -21.69 -0.07 -4.22
CA LYS A 152 -21.98 -0.12 -5.66
C LYS A 152 -20.72 -0.44 -6.48
N HIS A 153 -19.62 0.21 -6.19
CA HIS A 153 -18.34 -0.03 -6.88
C HIS A 153 -17.86 -1.47 -6.69
N GLU A 154 -17.91 -2.02 -5.48
CA GLU A 154 -17.55 -3.42 -5.22
C GLU A 154 -18.46 -4.40 -5.94
N ALA A 155 -19.76 -4.12 -5.99
CA ALA A 155 -20.70 -4.96 -6.72
C ALA A 155 -20.43 -4.97 -8.23
N GLU A 156 -20.11 -3.82 -8.83
CA GLU A 156 -19.73 -3.68 -10.23
C GLU A 156 -18.41 -4.42 -10.55
N MET A 157 -17.40 -4.26 -9.69
CA MET A 157 -16.12 -4.97 -9.83
C MET A 157 -16.31 -6.49 -9.74
N THR A 158 -17.10 -6.97 -8.78
CA THR A 158 -17.39 -8.39 -8.62
C THR A 158 -18.13 -8.96 -9.85
N ALA A 159 -19.12 -8.24 -10.36
CA ALA A 159 -19.85 -8.64 -11.56
C ALA A 159 -18.93 -8.72 -12.79
N TYR A 160 -18.00 -7.79 -12.94
CA TYR A 160 -17.01 -7.80 -14.02
C TYR A 160 -16.05 -8.99 -13.92
N MET A 161 -15.56 -9.31 -12.70
CA MET A 161 -14.65 -10.44 -12.49
C MET A 161 -15.30 -11.81 -12.73
N LEU A 162 -16.62 -11.89 -12.63
CA LEU A 162 -17.38 -13.13 -12.82
C LEU A 162 -17.95 -13.29 -14.25
N SER A 163 -17.80 -12.29 -15.09
CA SER A 163 -18.25 -12.30 -16.48
C SER A 163 -17.20 -12.87 -17.42
#